data_b9798bed40e191fcee2dd1b6e5205183
#
_entry.id   b9798bed40e191fcee2dd1b6e5205183
#
_cell.length_a   1.000
_cell.length_b   1.000
_cell.length_c   1.000
_cell.angle_alpha   90.00
_cell.angle_beta   90.00
_cell.angle_gamma   90.00
#
_symmetry.space_group_name_H-M   'P 1'
#
loop_
_entity.id
_entity.type
_entity.pdbx_description
1 polymer ?
#
loop_
_entity_poly.entity_id
_entity_poly.type
_entity_poly.pdbx_seq_one_letter_code
_entity_poly.pdbx_strand_id
1 'polypeptide(L)'
;MFDPISISASLTVASTAFNGLKRAFHAGRELESMSQDLSRWMGAVSDIDNAHKSAKNPSLFRKVVSGKTIEQEAIEAFSAKQALESQRNDLRTYIQYSYGQSKWDELLRMEGDIRKRRQKEVYDKQKFREKVITIVVLIIVLSVGIGFLGLLIYSLMGLDRGWFG
;
A
#
# COMPACT_ATOMS: atom_id res chain seq x y z
N MET A 1 -4.66 8.99 -4.39
CA MET A 1 -5.62 8.48 -3.40
C MET A 1 -5.28 7.01 -3.22
N PHE A 2 -4.62 6.63 -2.13
CA PHE A 2 -4.46 5.23 -1.78
C PHE A 2 -5.81 4.81 -1.21
N ASP A 3 -6.64 4.20 -2.03
CA ASP A 3 -7.71 3.38 -1.47
C ASP A 3 -6.99 2.29 -0.66
N PRO A 4 -7.22 2.18 0.64
CA PRO A 4 -6.82 1.01 1.37
C PRO A 4 -7.58 -0.14 0.70
N ILE A 5 -6.87 -0.87 -0.18
CA ILE A 5 -7.42 -2.14 -0.66
C ILE A 5 -7.80 -2.86 0.62
N SER A 6 -9.08 -3.08 0.83
CA SER A 6 -9.52 -3.68 2.08
C SER A 6 -8.85 -5.04 2.20
N ILE A 7 -8.42 -5.41 3.39
CA ILE A 7 -7.76 -6.70 3.65
C ILE A 7 -8.63 -7.84 3.09
N SER A 8 -9.93 -7.72 3.22
CA SER A 8 -10.91 -8.66 2.66
C SER A 8 -10.86 -8.73 1.13
N ALA A 9 -10.70 -7.59 0.43
CA ALA A 9 -10.56 -7.58 -1.03
C ALA A 9 -9.26 -8.25 -1.48
N SER A 10 -8.13 -7.95 -0.81
CA SER A 10 -6.84 -8.60 -1.08
C SER A 10 -6.91 -10.11 -0.81
N LEU A 11 -7.58 -10.53 0.26
CA LEU A 11 -7.78 -11.96 0.56
C LEU A 11 -8.63 -12.64 -0.50
N THR A 12 -9.68 -11.98 -1.01
CA THR A 12 -10.51 -12.49 -2.10
C THR A 12 -9.68 -12.69 -3.38
N VAL A 13 -8.84 -11.72 -3.73
CA VAL A 13 -7.93 -11.83 -4.89
C VAL A 13 -6.96 -12.99 -4.69
N ALA A 14 -6.34 -13.10 -3.51
CA ALA A 14 -5.44 -14.21 -3.19
C ALA A 14 -6.14 -15.57 -3.32
N SER A 15 -7.30 -15.71 -2.72
CA SER A 15 -8.05 -16.98 -2.73
C SER A 15 -8.53 -17.35 -4.14
N THR A 16 -8.94 -16.38 -4.94
CA THR A 16 -9.34 -16.60 -6.35
C THR A 16 -8.15 -17.08 -7.18
N ALA A 17 -7.01 -16.41 -7.06
CA ALA A 17 -5.78 -16.79 -7.75
C ALA A 17 -5.28 -18.17 -7.29
N PHE A 18 -5.29 -18.44 -5.98
CA PHE A 18 -4.91 -19.74 -5.42
C PHE A 18 -5.81 -20.88 -5.93
N ASN A 19 -7.12 -20.66 -6.01
CA ASN A 19 -8.05 -21.65 -6.57
C ASN A 19 -7.79 -21.88 -8.07
N GLY A 20 -7.39 -20.85 -8.81
CA GLY A 20 -6.93 -20.97 -10.19
C GLY A 20 -5.70 -21.87 -10.30
N LEU A 21 -4.69 -21.59 -9.48
CA LEU A 21 -3.47 -22.40 -9.37
C LEU A 21 -3.78 -23.87 -9.02
N LYS A 22 -4.60 -24.10 -8.01
CA LYS A 22 -4.99 -25.45 -7.58
C LYS A 22 -5.63 -26.24 -8.72
N ARG A 23 -6.56 -25.63 -9.47
CA ARG A 23 -7.17 -26.25 -10.65
C ARG A 23 -6.16 -26.54 -11.75
N ALA A 24 -5.22 -25.63 -12.00
CA ALA A 24 -4.18 -25.79 -13.00
C ALA A 24 -3.22 -26.94 -12.63
N PHE A 25 -2.83 -27.06 -11.35
CA PHE A 25 -2.04 -28.19 -10.85
C PHE A 25 -2.77 -29.53 -11.03
N HIS A 26 -4.05 -29.60 -10.66
CA HIS A 26 -4.83 -30.82 -10.85
C HIS A 26 -5.03 -31.19 -12.33
N ALA A 27 -5.00 -30.22 -13.23
CA ALA A 27 -5.03 -30.42 -14.67
C ALA A 27 -3.66 -30.76 -15.28
N GLY A 28 -2.59 -30.86 -14.47
CA GLY A 28 -1.23 -31.16 -14.94
C GLY A 28 -0.62 -30.07 -15.82
N ARG A 29 -1.04 -28.80 -15.66
CA ARG A 29 -0.51 -27.69 -16.46
C ARG A 29 0.90 -27.33 -16.02
N GLU A 30 1.69 -26.83 -16.96
CA GLU A 30 3.04 -26.36 -16.68
C GLU A 30 3.04 -25.06 -15.85
N LEU A 31 4.07 -24.90 -14.99
CA LEU A 31 4.20 -23.76 -14.07
C LEU A 31 4.22 -22.43 -14.79
N GLU A 32 4.82 -22.37 -15.97
CA GLU A 32 4.90 -21.17 -16.81
C GLU A 32 3.50 -20.68 -17.22
N SER A 33 2.58 -21.61 -17.50
CA SER A 33 1.19 -21.28 -17.85
C SER A 33 0.38 -20.70 -16.70
N MET A 34 0.88 -20.85 -15.45
CA MET A 34 0.26 -20.37 -14.21
C MET A 34 0.86 -19.05 -13.72
N SER A 35 1.82 -18.47 -14.46
CA SER A 35 2.59 -17.27 -14.06
C SER A 35 1.69 -16.07 -13.69
N GLN A 36 0.57 -15.91 -14.38
CA GLN A 36 -0.37 -14.81 -14.11
C GLN A 36 -1.08 -15.00 -12.75
N ASP A 37 -1.56 -16.19 -12.46
CA ASP A 37 -2.23 -16.49 -11.18
C ASP A 37 -1.23 -16.46 -10.03
N LEU A 38 0.00 -16.95 -10.24
CA LEU A 38 1.09 -16.81 -9.28
C LEU A 38 1.40 -15.33 -8.98
N SER A 39 1.51 -14.50 -10.00
CA SER A 39 1.76 -13.06 -9.84
C SER A 39 0.62 -12.36 -9.09
N ARG A 40 -0.64 -12.69 -9.38
CA ARG A 40 -1.81 -12.16 -8.67
C ARG A 40 -1.81 -12.58 -7.20
N TRP A 41 -1.54 -13.86 -6.93
CA TRP A 41 -1.47 -14.38 -5.57
C TRP A 41 -0.36 -13.69 -4.77
N MET A 42 0.87 -13.63 -5.30
CA MET A 42 2.00 -12.93 -4.67
C MET A 42 1.72 -11.46 -4.43
N GLY A 43 1.03 -10.81 -5.38
CA GLY A 43 0.60 -9.43 -5.23
C GLY A 43 -0.31 -9.22 -4.02
N ALA A 44 -1.34 -10.04 -3.91
CA ALA A 44 -2.28 -9.99 -2.80
C ALA A 44 -1.63 -10.34 -1.45
N VAL A 45 -0.68 -11.29 -1.41
CA VAL A 45 0.14 -11.58 -0.22
C VAL A 45 0.91 -10.34 0.23
N SER A 46 1.56 -9.65 -0.71
CA SER A 46 2.29 -8.42 -0.40
C SER A 46 1.37 -7.30 0.14
N ASP A 47 0.16 -7.17 -0.40
CA ASP A 47 -0.81 -6.17 0.04
C ASP A 47 -1.30 -6.44 1.46
N ILE A 48 -1.58 -7.71 1.81
CA ILE A 48 -1.99 -8.13 3.15
C ILE A 48 -0.83 -7.98 4.15
N ASP A 49 0.40 -8.34 3.79
CA ASP A 49 1.58 -8.13 4.63
C ASP A 49 1.78 -6.64 4.95
N ASN A 50 1.59 -5.76 3.97
CA ASN A 50 1.69 -4.31 4.15
C ASN A 50 0.54 -3.78 5.02
N ALA A 51 -0.68 -4.27 4.83
CA ALA A 51 -1.82 -3.91 5.67
C ALA A 51 -1.60 -4.34 7.14
N HIS A 52 -1.09 -5.56 7.36
CA HIS A 52 -0.76 -6.06 8.70
C HIS A 52 0.33 -5.23 9.39
N LYS A 53 1.39 -4.85 8.67
CA LYS A 53 2.43 -3.95 9.20
C LYS A 53 1.87 -2.57 9.55
N SER A 54 0.98 -2.04 8.72
CA SER A 54 0.32 -0.76 8.95
C SER A 54 -0.67 -0.79 10.11
N ALA A 55 -1.33 -1.93 10.35
CA ALA A 55 -2.20 -2.12 11.50
C ALA A 55 -1.43 -2.14 12.83
N LYS A 56 -0.19 -2.63 12.83
CA LYS A 56 0.70 -2.59 14.01
C LYS A 56 1.17 -1.17 14.38
N ASN A 57 1.26 -0.26 13.39
CA ASN A 57 1.68 1.13 13.57
C ASN A 57 0.67 2.09 12.92
N PRO A 58 -0.54 2.26 13.51
CA PRO A 58 -1.57 3.10 12.93
C PRO A 58 -1.17 4.58 13.00
N SER A 59 -1.13 5.26 11.85
CA SER A 59 -1.02 6.71 11.85
C SER A 59 -2.29 7.34 12.45
N LEU A 60 -2.15 8.45 13.20
CA LEU A 60 -3.28 9.14 13.86
C LEU A 60 -4.41 9.50 12.90
N PHE A 61 -4.10 9.76 11.62
CA PHE A 61 -5.08 10.07 10.57
C PHE A 61 -5.98 8.88 10.20
N ARG A 62 -5.49 7.65 10.31
CA ARG A 62 -6.23 6.43 9.96
C ARG A 62 -7.33 6.13 10.97
N LYS A 63 -7.13 6.51 12.25
CA LYS A 63 -8.12 6.36 13.33
C LYS A 63 -9.43 7.11 13.08
N VAL A 64 -9.38 8.20 12.29
CA VAL A 64 -10.53 9.09 12.08
C VAL A 64 -11.36 8.70 10.85
N VAL A 65 -10.77 7.99 9.89
CA VAL A 65 -11.38 7.74 8.56
C VAL A 65 -11.89 6.32 8.39
N SER A 66 -11.34 5.33 9.11
CA SER A 66 -11.85 3.96 9.05
C SER A 66 -12.97 3.78 10.07
N GLY A 67 -14.18 3.51 9.62
CA GLY A 67 -15.33 3.20 10.50
C GLY A 67 -15.20 1.87 11.26
N LYS A 68 -14.03 1.19 11.20
CA LYS A 68 -13.71 -0.05 11.92
C LYS A 68 -12.85 0.25 13.13
N THR A 69 -13.02 -0.49 14.21
CA THR A 69 -12.13 -0.40 15.38
C THR A 69 -10.75 -0.99 15.04
N ILE A 70 -9.71 -0.52 15.76
CA ILE A 70 -8.33 -1.01 15.56
C ILE A 70 -8.26 -2.52 15.79
N GLU A 71 -9.02 -3.01 16.77
CA GLU A 71 -9.11 -4.42 17.12
C GLU A 71 -9.71 -5.25 15.97
N GLN A 72 -10.76 -4.74 15.32
CA GLN A 72 -11.38 -5.40 14.16
C GLN A 72 -10.42 -5.46 12.98
N GLU A 73 -9.70 -4.38 12.66
CA GLU A 73 -8.69 -4.37 11.60
C GLU A 73 -7.53 -5.34 11.93
N ALA A 74 -7.11 -5.41 13.19
CA ALA A 74 -6.05 -6.32 13.62
C ALA A 74 -6.45 -7.79 13.50
N ILE A 75 -7.68 -8.13 13.90
CA ILE A 75 -8.22 -9.50 13.78
C ILE A 75 -8.39 -9.88 12.31
N GLU A 76 -8.92 -8.98 11.48
CA GLU A 76 -9.08 -9.22 10.04
C GLU A 76 -7.71 -9.44 9.36
N ALA A 77 -6.71 -8.62 9.70
CA ALA A 77 -5.34 -8.78 9.19
C ALA A 77 -4.68 -10.08 9.65
N PHE A 78 -4.92 -10.49 10.89
CA PHE A 78 -4.40 -11.74 11.44
C PHE A 78 -5.03 -12.96 10.75
N SER A 79 -6.35 -12.99 10.64
CA SER A 79 -7.06 -14.10 9.99
C SER A 79 -6.71 -14.22 8.50
N ALA A 80 -6.58 -13.08 7.80
CA ALA A 80 -6.14 -13.06 6.41
C ALA A 80 -4.71 -13.62 6.27
N LYS A 81 -3.81 -13.25 7.16
CA LYS A 81 -2.45 -13.78 7.17
C LYS A 81 -2.41 -15.28 7.40
N GLN A 82 -3.21 -15.78 8.35
CA GLN A 82 -3.33 -17.22 8.62
C GLN A 82 -3.82 -18.00 7.37
N ALA A 83 -4.84 -17.46 6.69
CA ALA A 83 -5.35 -18.06 5.46
C ALA A 83 -4.28 -18.10 4.35
N LEU A 84 -3.49 -17.03 4.21
CA LEU A 84 -2.39 -16.97 3.25
C LEU A 84 -1.27 -17.96 3.58
N GLU A 85 -0.93 -18.14 4.85
CA GLU A 85 0.07 -19.13 5.27
C GLU A 85 -0.38 -20.55 4.94
N SER A 86 -1.66 -20.86 5.13
CA SER A 86 -2.23 -22.13 4.70
C SER A 86 -2.12 -22.32 3.18
N GLN A 87 -2.54 -21.31 2.39
CA GLN A 87 -2.42 -21.36 0.94
C GLN A 87 -0.97 -21.51 0.46
N ARG A 88 -0.02 -20.86 1.14
CA ARG A 88 1.42 -20.98 0.85
C ARG A 88 1.93 -22.40 1.11
N ASN A 89 1.54 -23.01 2.20
CA ASN A 89 1.93 -24.39 2.52
C ASN A 89 1.37 -25.38 1.49
N ASP A 90 0.11 -25.22 1.10
CA ASP A 90 -0.50 -26.03 0.05
C ASP A 90 0.25 -25.86 -1.27
N LEU A 91 0.51 -24.61 -1.67
CA LEU A 91 1.24 -24.26 -2.90
C LEU A 91 2.65 -24.87 -2.90
N ARG A 92 3.34 -24.78 -1.75
CA ARG A 92 4.64 -25.42 -1.56
C ARG A 92 4.57 -26.91 -1.82
N THR A 93 3.60 -27.58 -1.22
CA THR A 93 3.42 -29.02 -1.38
C THR A 93 3.16 -29.39 -2.84
N TYR A 94 2.27 -28.67 -3.53
CA TYR A 94 1.98 -28.90 -4.94
C TYR A 94 3.22 -28.71 -5.82
N ILE A 95 3.95 -27.61 -5.65
CA ILE A 95 5.12 -27.30 -6.48
C ILE A 95 6.25 -28.29 -6.20
N GLN A 96 6.54 -28.59 -4.93
CA GLN A 96 7.60 -29.51 -4.57
C GLN A 96 7.33 -30.93 -5.10
N TYR A 97 6.08 -31.37 -5.03
CA TYR A 97 5.69 -32.70 -5.51
C TYR A 97 5.73 -32.80 -7.04
N SER A 98 5.23 -31.78 -7.75
CA SER A 98 5.07 -31.81 -9.20
C SER A 98 6.31 -31.35 -9.97
N TYR A 99 7.09 -30.41 -9.44
CA TYR A 99 8.19 -29.74 -10.16
C TYR A 99 9.53 -29.75 -9.39
N GLY A 100 9.54 -30.25 -8.17
CA GLY A 100 10.72 -30.35 -7.32
C GLY A 100 11.03 -29.09 -6.51
N GLN A 101 11.97 -29.23 -5.57
CA GLN A 101 12.38 -28.19 -4.63
C GLN A 101 12.95 -26.94 -5.33
N SER A 102 13.72 -27.13 -6.40
CA SER A 102 14.36 -26.02 -7.12
C SER A 102 13.35 -24.99 -7.67
N LYS A 103 12.19 -25.47 -8.15
CA LYS A 103 11.11 -24.60 -8.65
C LYS A 103 10.41 -23.83 -7.52
N TRP A 104 10.30 -24.43 -6.34
CA TRP A 104 9.82 -23.72 -5.16
C TRP A 104 10.79 -22.60 -4.75
N ASP A 105 12.09 -22.85 -4.75
CA ASP A 105 13.11 -21.86 -4.40
C ASP A 105 13.16 -20.72 -5.42
N GLU A 106 12.95 -21.02 -6.70
CA GLU A 106 12.82 -20.00 -7.77
C GLU A 106 11.59 -19.11 -7.52
N LEU A 107 10.45 -19.70 -7.15
CA LEU A 107 9.23 -18.98 -6.81
C LEU A 107 9.45 -18.04 -5.61
N LEU A 108 10.14 -18.51 -4.57
CA LEU A 108 10.45 -17.69 -3.39
C LEU A 108 11.34 -16.49 -3.73
N ARG A 109 12.31 -16.66 -4.64
CA ARG A 109 13.13 -15.54 -5.14
C ARG A 109 12.29 -14.53 -5.90
N MET A 110 11.42 -15.00 -6.80
CA MET A 110 10.50 -14.14 -7.56
C MET A 110 9.56 -13.36 -6.62
N GLU A 111 9.00 -14.02 -5.60
CA GLU A 111 8.18 -13.36 -4.56
C GLU A 111 8.96 -12.27 -3.83
N GLY A 112 10.21 -12.56 -3.44
CA GLY A 112 11.09 -11.60 -2.81
C GLY A 112 11.33 -10.35 -3.67
N ASP A 113 11.54 -10.53 -4.97
CA ASP A 113 11.77 -9.43 -5.90
C ASP A 113 10.50 -8.59 -6.14
N ILE A 114 9.33 -9.22 -6.26
CA ILE A 114 8.04 -8.52 -6.35
C ILE A 114 7.81 -7.70 -5.08
N ARG A 115 8.07 -8.27 -3.91
CA ARG A 115 7.93 -7.60 -2.61
C ARG A 115 8.85 -6.37 -2.51
N LYS A 116 10.11 -6.49 -2.92
CA LYS A 116 11.07 -5.38 -2.96
C LYS A 116 10.63 -4.27 -3.91
N ARG A 117 10.17 -4.61 -5.13
CA ARG A 117 9.66 -3.64 -6.11
C ARG A 117 8.46 -2.87 -5.56
N ARG A 118 7.48 -3.56 -4.97
CA ARG A 118 6.30 -2.93 -4.36
C ARG A 118 6.66 -2.04 -3.17
N GLN A 119 7.59 -2.46 -2.31
CA GLN A 119 8.07 -1.62 -1.21
C GLN A 119 8.72 -0.34 -1.73
N LYS A 120 9.52 -0.43 -2.80
CA LYS A 120 10.14 0.74 -3.43
C LYS A 120 9.10 1.68 -4.01
N GLU A 121 8.09 1.17 -4.73
CA GLU A 121 7.00 1.98 -5.27
C GLU A 121 6.22 2.73 -4.17
N VAL A 122 5.93 2.08 -3.05
CA VAL A 122 5.26 2.71 -1.90
C VAL A 122 6.13 3.80 -1.30
N TYR A 123 7.43 3.55 -1.14
CA TYR A 123 8.39 4.52 -0.61
C TYR A 123 8.56 5.75 -1.52
N ASP A 124 8.65 5.54 -2.82
CA ASP A 124 8.79 6.64 -3.79
C ASP A 124 7.52 7.52 -3.83
N LYS A 125 6.33 6.90 -3.72
CA LYS A 125 5.06 7.65 -3.62
C LYS A 125 4.96 8.45 -2.31
N GLN A 126 5.45 7.92 -1.18
CA GLN A 126 5.47 8.66 0.09
C GLN A 126 6.40 9.87 0.01
N LYS A 127 7.61 9.70 -0.51
CA LYS A 127 8.56 10.81 -0.72
C LYS A 127 8.01 11.89 -1.65
N PHE A 128 7.30 11.50 -2.71
CA PHE A 128 6.66 12.46 -3.62
C PHE A 128 5.59 13.28 -2.89
N ARG A 129 4.75 12.64 -2.09
CA ARG A 129 3.72 13.32 -1.29
C ARG A 129 4.33 14.31 -0.29
N GLU A 130 5.39 13.92 0.42
CA GLU A 130 6.08 14.81 1.36
C GLU A 130 6.62 16.06 0.66
N LYS A 131 7.26 15.89 -0.51
CA LYS A 131 7.72 17.01 -1.33
C LYS A 131 6.59 17.93 -1.77
N VAL A 132 5.48 17.37 -2.25
CA VAL A 132 4.32 18.16 -2.67
C VAL A 132 3.73 18.94 -1.50
N ILE A 133 3.57 18.34 -0.33
CA ILE A 133 3.07 19.01 0.88
C ILE A 133 4.02 20.15 1.27
N THR A 134 5.32 19.92 1.28
CA THR A 134 6.31 20.95 1.60
C THR A 134 6.24 22.15 0.65
N ILE A 135 6.11 21.89 -0.67
CA ILE A 135 5.97 22.96 -1.68
C ILE A 135 4.68 23.74 -1.46
N VAL A 136 3.55 23.08 -1.22
CA VAL A 136 2.26 23.74 -0.97
C VAL A 136 2.32 24.62 0.27
N VAL A 137 2.89 24.12 1.38
CA VAL A 137 3.06 24.89 2.61
C VAL A 137 3.94 26.13 2.34
N LEU A 138 5.02 25.99 1.59
CA LEU A 138 5.92 27.08 1.27
C LEU A 138 5.23 28.16 0.43
N ILE A 139 4.40 27.78 -0.53
CA ILE A 139 3.60 28.72 -1.34
C ILE A 139 2.60 29.46 -0.45
N ILE A 140 1.93 28.79 0.48
CA ILE A 140 0.98 29.42 1.40
C ILE A 140 1.70 30.45 2.28
N VAL A 141 2.84 30.11 2.86
CA VAL A 141 3.63 31.00 3.72
C VAL A 141 4.08 32.23 2.94
N LEU A 142 4.57 32.03 1.71
CA LEU A 142 4.97 33.16 0.85
C LEU A 142 3.80 34.09 0.50
N SER A 143 2.63 33.50 0.15
CA SER A 143 1.45 34.30 -0.20
C SER A 143 0.94 35.13 0.97
N VAL A 144 0.94 34.58 2.20
CA VAL A 144 0.58 35.29 3.42
C VAL A 144 1.59 36.40 3.71
N GLY A 145 2.90 36.13 3.55
CA GLY A 145 3.95 37.14 3.74
C GLY A 145 3.83 38.33 2.79
N ILE A 146 3.60 38.08 1.50
CA ILE A 146 3.40 39.13 0.49
C ILE A 146 2.13 39.93 0.79
N GLY A 147 1.03 39.26 1.16
CA GLY A 147 -0.21 39.92 1.54
C GLY A 147 -0.04 40.84 2.75
N PHE A 148 0.71 40.40 3.76
CA PHE A 148 1.00 41.22 4.95
C PHE A 148 1.88 42.44 4.63
N LEU A 149 2.90 42.29 3.79
CA LEU A 149 3.73 43.41 3.31
C LEU A 149 2.90 44.40 2.51
N GLY A 150 2.00 43.94 1.64
CA GLY A 150 1.09 44.83 0.89
C GLY A 150 0.18 45.64 1.81
N LEU A 151 -0.37 45.00 2.87
CA LEU A 151 -1.18 45.68 3.89
C LEU A 151 -0.39 46.75 4.66
N LEU A 152 0.86 46.44 5.03
CA LEU A 152 1.74 47.42 5.70
C LEU A 152 2.02 48.65 4.81
N ILE A 153 2.36 48.41 3.55
CA ILE A 153 2.63 49.51 2.58
C ILE A 153 1.36 50.35 2.38
N TYR A 154 0.19 49.70 2.24
CA TYR A 154 -1.08 50.40 2.10
C TYR A 154 -1.41 51.25 3.32
N SER A 155 -1.17 50.73 4.54
CA SER A 155 -1.37 51.46 5.79
C SER A 155 -0.45 52.65 5.92
N LEU A 156 0.83 52.53 5.55
CA LEU A 156 1.81 53.62 5.56
C LEU A 156 1.46 54.74 4.57
N MET A 157 1.03 54.36 3.36
CA MET A 157 0.59 55.35 2.36
C MET A 157 -0.71 56.07 2.77
N GLY A 158 -1.59 55.39 3.55
CA GLY A 158 -2.79 56.03 4.12
C GLY A 158 -2.48 57.07 5.19
N LEU A 159 -1.46 56.82 6.02
CA LEU A 159 -0.97 57.77 7.03
C LEU A 159 -0.35 59.01 6.40
N ASP A 160 0.41 58.84 5.30
CA ASP A 160 1.09 59.97 4.61
C ASP A 160 0.10 60.88 3.84
N ARG A 161 -1.09 60.34 3.50
CA ARG A 161 -2.16 61.10 2.86
C ARG A 161 -3.12 61.84 3.82
N GLY A 162 -2.84 61.82 5.12
CA GLY A 162 -3.61 62.58 6.10
C GLY A 162 -5.09 62.18 6.23
N TRP A 163 -5.42 60.92 6.04
CA TRP A 163 -6.82 60.44 6.13
C TRP A 163 -7.34 60.36 7.57
N PHE A 164 -6.54 60.66 8.56
CA PHE A 164 -6.93 60.78 9.97
C PHE A 164 -6.79 62.21 10.50
N GLY A 165 -7.07 63.24 9.69
CA GLY A 165 -7.19 64.61 10.10
C GLY A 165 -8.63 65.11 10.15
#